data_155800565d454f9b5cd6e6b1c39c9abc
#
_entry.id   155800565d454f9b5cd6e6b1c39c9abc
#
_cell.length_a   1.000
_cell.length_b   1.000
_cell.length_c   1.000
_cell.angle_alpha   90.00
_cell.angle_beta   90.00
_cell.angle_gamma   90.00
#
_symmetry.space_group_name_H-M   'P 1'
#
loop_
_entity.id
_entity.type
_entity.pdbx_description
1 polymer ?
#
loop_
_entity_poly.entity_id
_entity_poly.type
_entity_poly.pdbx_seq_one_letter_code
_entity_poly.pdbx_strand_id
1 'polypeptide(L)'
;MKYTLVVMTGPENGMGHDRARGFAQALAQQGHRLQRVFFYGDGVRAAQGETPQCQQFWTTLAESEGSELVLCSASAERYGLTEPVPPFTLMGLGALMEAGFDSDRIISFD
;
A
#
# COMPACT_ATOMS: atom_id res chain seq x y z
N MET A 1 8.95 -1.70 -16.17
CA MET A 1 9.59 -1.35 -14.89
C MET A 1 8.75 -1.84 -13.72
N LYS A 2 9.42 -2.22 -12.64
CA LYS A 2 8.78 -2.63 -11.40
C LYS A 2 8.75 -1.47 -10.42
N TYR A 3 7.60 -1.21 -9.83
CA TYR A 3 7.41 -0.11 -8.90
C TYR A 3 6.99 -0.61 -7.53
N THR A 4 7.49 0.05 -6.49
CA THR A 4 6.98 -0.06 -5.12
C THR A 4 6.50 1.31 -4.71
N LEU A 5 5.30 1.39 -4.16
CA LEU A 5 4.74 2.64 -3.63
C LEU A 5 4.79 2.59 -2.12
N VAL A 6 5.13 3.71 -1.50
CA VAL A 6 5.09 3.88 -0.04
C VAL A 6 4.02 4.92 0.25
N VAL A 7 2.95 4.51 0.92
CA VAL A 7 1.80 5.37 1.22
C VAL A 7 1.81 5.69 2.71
N MET A 8 2.03 6.97 3.04
CA MET A 8 2.21 7.42 4.41
C MET A 8 1.03 8.20 4.97
N THR A 9 0.01 8.47 4.17
CA THR A 9 -1.17 9.23 4.61
C THR A 9 -2.41 8.34 4.60
N GLY A 10 -3.34 8.62 5.54
CA GLY A 10 -4.59 7.91 5.62
C GLY A 10 -5.58 8.34 4.54
N PRO A 11 -6.60 7.51 4.28
CA PRO A 11 -7.57 7.78 3.23
C PRO A 11 -8.36 9.08 3.41
N GLU A 12 -8.58 9.50 4.65
CA GLU A 12 -9.35 10.71 4.94
C GLU A 12 -8.54 11.99 4.78
N ASN A 13 -7.22 11.89 4.65
CA ASN A 13 -6.36 13.06 4.43
C ASN A 13 -6.18 13.39 2.96
N GLY A 14 -7.07 12.89 2.15
CA GLY A 14 -7.33 13.35 0.81
C GLY A 14 -6.18 13.26 -0.16
N MET A 15 -5.40 14.32 -0.30
CA MET A 15 -4.57 14.49 -1.50
C MET A 15 -3.44 13.47 -1.65
N GLY A 16 -2.72 13.17 -0.58
CA GLY A 16 -1.60 12.23 -0.67
C GLY A 16 -2.06 10.82 -1.03
N HIS A 17 -3.10 10.37 -0.36
CA HIS A 17 -3.64 9.02 -0.60
C HIS A 17 -4.30 8.94 -1.97
N ASP A 18 -5.02 10.00 -2.37
CA ASP A 18 -5.65 10.06 -3.69
C ASP A 18 -4.60 10.03 -4.81
N ARG A 19 -3.49 10.71 -4.61
CA ARG A 19 -2.39 10.69 -5.58
C ARG A 19 -1.81 9.29 -5.71
N ALA A 20 -1.65 8.59 -4.59
CA ALA A 20 -1.14 7.22 -4.61
C ALA A 20 -2.06 6.31 -5.42
N ARG A 21 -3.38 6.42 -5.21
CA ARG A 21 -4.35 5.62 -5.95
C ARG A 21 -4.32 5.93 -7.43
N GLY A 22 -4.29 7.21 -7.78
CA GLY A 22 -4.23 7.64 -9.17
C GLY A 22 -2.96 7.18 -9.86
N PHE A 23 -1.83 7.26 -9.17
CA PHE A 23 -0.56 6.82 -9.70
C PHE A 23 -0.55 5.30 -9.94
N ALA A 24 -1.09 4.55 -8.98
CA ALA A 24 -1.17 3.09 -9.10
C ALA A 24 -2.01 2.67 -10.30
N GLN A 25 -3.14 3.34 -10.51
CA GLN A 25 -3.99 3.08 -11.68
C GLN A 25 -3.26 3.39 -12.98
N ALA A 26 -2.55 4.52 -13.01
CA ALA A 26 -1.80 4.92 -14.21
C ALA A 26 -0.72 3.91 -14.55
N LEU A 27 -0.02 3.39 -13.55
CA LEU A 27 0.99 2.35 -13.78
C LEU A 27 0.39 1.13 -14.45
N ALA A 28 -0.74 0.67 -13.93
CA ALA A 28 -1.44 -0.49 -14.45
C ALA A 28 -1.88 -0.26 -15.90
N GLN A 29 -2.45 0.92 -16.17
CA GLN A 29 -2.94 1.26 -17.50
C GLN A 29 -1.82 1.37 -18.53
N GLN A 30 -0.62 1.74 -18.09
CA GLN A 30 0.52 1.89 -18.98
C GLN A 30 1.41 0.66 -19.08
N GLY A 31 0.98 -0.44 -18.49
CA GLY A 31 1.69 -1.70 -18.60
C GLY A 31 2.92 -1.83 -17.71
N HIS A 32 3.09 -0.93 -16.73
CA HIS A 32 4.15 -1.06 -15.74
C HIS A 32 3.70 -2.02 -14.64
N ARG A 33 4.67 -2.66 -14.01
CA ARG A 33 4.37 -3.59 -12.93
C ARG A 33 4.35 -2.89 -11.58
N LEU A 34 3.18 -2.89 -10.94
CA LEU A 34 3.08 -2.49 -9.54
C LEU A 34 3.38 -3.73 -8.70
N GLN A 35 4.58 -3.79 -8.15
CA GLN A 35 5.03 -4.96 -7.41
C GLN A 35 4.49 -4.99 -5.99
N ARG A 36 4.52 -3.83 -5.32
CA ARG A 36 4.17 -3.76 -3.91
C ARG A 36 3.67 -2.37 -3.56
N VAL A 37 2.72 -2.32 -2.63
CA VAL A 37 2.32 -1.07 -1.98
C VAL A 37 2.59 -1.27 -0.49
N PHE A 38 3.44 -0.42 0.07
CA PHE A 38 3.78 -0.45 1.48
C PHE A 38 3.08 0.71 2.18
N PHE A 39 2.21 0.38 3.12
CA PHE A 39 1.48 1.37 3.90
C PHE A 39 2.21 1.59 5.22
N TYR A 40 2.59 2.83 5.48
CA TYR A 40 3.39 3.22 6.64
C TYR A 40 2.71 4.36 7.39
N GLY A 41 2.86 4.39 8.73
CA GLY A 41 2.22 5.43 9.53
C GLY A 41 0.71 5.40 9.35
N ASP A 42 0.12 6.56 9.11
CA ASP A 42 -1.33 6.66 8.91
C ASP A 42 -1.80 5.94 7.64
N GLY A 43 -0.90 5.63 6.73
CA GLY A 43 -1.24 4.89 5.52
C GLY A 43 -1.85 3.53 5.80
N VAL A 44 -1.51 2.89 6.94
CA VAL A 44 -2.06 1.57 7.29
C VAL A 44 -3.58 1.62 7.47
N ARG A 45 -4.16 2.81 7.65
CA ARG A 45 -5.60 2.97 7.78
C ARG A 45 -6.38 2.61 6.52
N ALA A 46 -5.67 2.45 5.39
CA ALA A 46 -6.29 1.94 4.16
C ALA A 46 -6.91 0.54 4.37
N ALA A 47 -6.41 -0.21 5.35
CA ALA A 47 -6.92 -1.55 5.64
C ALA A 47 -7.98 -1.57 6.75
N GLN A 48 -8.36 -0.40 7.30
CA GLN A 48 -9.40 -0.34 8.35
C GLN A 48 -10.79 -0.49 7.76
N GLY A 49 -11.68 -1.11 8.55
CA GLY A 49 -13.06 -1.31 8.14
C GLY A 49 -13.87 -0.02 7.99
N GLU A 50 -13.42 1.08 8.61
CA GLU A 50 -14.08 2.38 8.51
C GLU A 50 -13.91 3.03 7.14
N THR A 51 -13.02 2.51 6.32
CA THR A 51 -12.78 3.05 4.97
C THR A 51 -12.96 1.96 3.92
N PRO A 52 -14.17 1.36 3.80
CA PRO A 52 -14.34 0.18 2.96
C PRO A 52 -14.09 0.43 1.47
N GLN A 53 -14.38 1.62 0.98
CA GLN A 53 -14.16 1.96 -0.42
C GLN A 53 -12.67 2.00 -0.76
N CYS A 54 -11.88 2.55 0.13
CA CYS A 54 -10.43 2.61 -0.04
C CYS A 54 -9.83 1.21 0.02
N GLN A 55 -10.25 0.42 1.01
CA GLN A 55 -9.82 -0.96 1.16
C GLN A 55 -10.14 -1.77 -0.11
N GLN A 56 -11.34 -1.58 -0.63
CA GLN A 56 -11.78 -2.30 -1.84
C GLN A 56 -10.95 -1.88 -3.07
N PHE A 57 -10.63 -0.60 -3.18
CA PHE A 57 -9.80 -0.10 -4.28
C PHE A 57 -8.47 -0.84 -4.33
N TRP A 58 -7.76 -0.86 -3.20
CA TRP A 58 -6.44 -1.50 -3.14
C TRP A 58 -6.52 -3.00 -3.35
N THR A 59 -7.53 -3.63 -2.77
CA THR A 59 -7.74 -5.08 -2.91
C THR A 59 -7.97 -5.45 -4.38
N THR A 60 -8.86 -4.73 -5.05
CA THR A 60 -9.18 -4.99 -6.45
C THR A 60 -7.95 -4.79 -7.33
N LEU A 61 -7.22 -3.70 -7.10
CA LEU A 61 -6.02 -3.40 -7.89
C LEU A 61 -4.95 -4.48 -7.68
N ALA A 62 -4.73 -4.88 -6.43
CA ALA A 62 -3.73 -5.89 -6.10
C ALA A 62 -4.05 -7.23 -6.73
N GLU A 63 -5.31 -7.63 -6.70
CA GLU A 63 -5.73 -8.89 -7.32
C GLU A 63 -5.54 -8.86 -8.83
N SER A 64 -5.88 -7.74 -9.45
CA SER A 64 -5.74 -7.56 -10.89
C SER A 64 -4.27 -7.55 -11.34
N GLU A 65 -3.39 -6.91 -10.57
CA GLU A 65 -2.00 -6.70 -10.95
C GLU A 65 -1.03 -7.71 -10.32
N GLY A 66 -1.49 -8.54 -9.42
CA GLY A 66 -0.62 -9.45 -8.68
C GLY A 66 0.30 -8.73 -7.71
N SER A 67 -0.14 -7.60 -7.17
CA SER A 67 0.66 -6.77 -6.27
C SER A 67 0.54 -7.23 -4.83
N GLU A 68 1.60 -7.01 -4.05
CA GLU A 68 1.57 -7.23 -2.61
C GLU A 68 1.09 -5.96 -1.91
N LEU A 69 0.18 -6.11 -0.95
CA LEU A 69 -0.26 -5.02 -0.09
C LEU A 69 0.30 -5.28 1.30
N VAL A 70 1.24 -4.47 1.74
CA VAL A 70 1.98 -4.69 2.98
C VAL A 70 1.77 -3.52 3.93
N LEU A 71 1.39 -3.83 5.17
CA LEU A 71 1.26 -2.83 6.24
C LEU A 71 2.50 -2.90 7.12
N CYS A 72 3.05 -1.74 7.49
CA CYS A 72 4.09 -1.69 8.49
C CYS A 72 3.52 -2.22 9.81
N SER A 73 4.12 -3.27 10.36
CA SER A 73 3.57 -3.93 11.55
C SER A 73 3.51 -3.01 12.77
N ALA A 74 4.54 -2.19 12.98
CA ALA A 74 4.55 -1.23 14.09
C ALA A 74 3.46 -0.16 13.94
N SER A 75 3.27 0.34 12.73
CA SER A 75 2.21 1.33 12.46
C SER A 75 0.83 0.70 12.62
N ALA A 76 0.65 -0.51 12.10
CA ALA A 76 -0.63 -1.23 12.19
C ALA A 76 -1.02 -1.48 13.63
N GLU A 77 -0.06 -1.82 14.48
CA GLU A 77 -0.31 -2.07 15.90
C GLU A 77 -0.91 -0.86 16.59
N ARG A 78 -0.46 0.34 16.24
CA ARG A 78 -1.00 1.57 16.83
C ARG A 78 -2.48 1.79 16.53
N TYR A 79 -2.97 1.19 15.45
CA TYR A 79 -4.38 1.30 15.04
C TYR A 79 -5.17 0.02 15.29
N GLY A 80 -4.58 -0.92 16.02
CA GLY A 80 -5.26 -2.17 16.33
C GLY A 80 -5.38 -3.13 15.15
N LEU A 81 -4.59 -2.94 14.11
CA LEU A 81 -4.64 -3.76 12.89
C LEU A 81 -3.67 -4.93 13.01
N THR A 82 -3.89 -5.80 13.98
CA THR A 82 -2.99 -6.93 14.25
C THR A 82 -3.32 -8.17 13.41
N GLU A 83 -4.54 -8.22 12.87
CA GLU A 83 -4.99 -9.31 12.00
C GLU A 83 -5.67 -8.71 10.77
N PRO A 84 -4.88 -8.21 9.81
CA PRO A 84 -5.45 -7.54 8.65
C PRO A 84 -6.21 -8.50 7.76
N VAL A 85 -7.23 -7.97 7.09
CA VAL A 85 -8.02 -8.73 6.12
C VAL A 85 -7.15 -8.99 4.89
N PRO A 86 -7.05 -10.25 4.42
CA PRO A 86 -6.34 -10.52 3.16
C PRO A 86 -6.92 -9.68 2.02
N PRO A 87 -6.12 -9.22 1.06
CA PRO A 87 -4.72 -9.56 0.82
C PRO A 87 -3.68 -8.72 1.58
N PHE A 88 -4.12 -7.87 2.51
CA PHE A 88 -3.17 -7.09 3.30
C PHE A 88 -2.38 -8.01 4.24
N THR A 89 -1.06 -7.82 4.30
CA THR A 89 -0.18 -8.57 5.17
C THR A 89 0.66 -7.63 6.01
N LEU A 90 1.18 -8.12 7.12
CA LEU A 90 2.04 -7.34 8.01
C LEU A 90 3.51 -7.67 7.73
N MET A 91 4.35 -6.63 7.77
CA MET A 91 5.80 -6.81 7.64
C MET A 91 6.52 -5.71 8.40
N GLY A 92 7.57 -6.06 9.13
CA GLY A 92 8.40 -5.06 9.78
C GLY A 92 9.23 -4.28 8.75
N LEU A 93 9.55 -3.04 9.09
CA LEU A 93 10.31 -2.18 8.19
C LEU A 93 11.65 -2.78 7.81
N GLY A 94 12.35 -3.40 8.77
CA GLY A 94 13.63 -4.03 8.50
C GLY A 94 13.54 -5.16 7.48
N ALA A 95 12.53 -6.01 7.61
CA ALA A 95 12.31 -7.10 6.67
C ALA A 95 11.96 -6.56 5.28
N LEU A 96 11.17 -5.49 5.23
CA LEU A 96 10.85 -4.85 3.96
C LEU A 96 12.08 -4.29 3.29
N MET A 97 12.97 -3.66 4.06
CA MET A 97 14.21 -3.11 3.52
C MET A 97 15.11 -4.19 2.93
N GLU A 98 15.11 -5.39 3.51
CA GLU A 98 15.87 -6.52 2.96
C GLU A 98 15.24 -7.05 1.68
N ALA A 99 13.91 -7.16 1.66
CA ALA A 99 13.19 -7.81 0.55
C ALA A 99 12.77 -6.84 -0.55
N GLY A 100 12.64 -5.54 -0.23
CA GLY A 100 11.93 -4.60 -1.07
C GLY A 100 12.73 -3.87 -2.12
N PHE A 101 14.04 -4.05 -2.16
CA PHE A 101 14.87 -3.26 -3.07
C PHE A 101 15.14 -3.93 -4.42
N ASP A 102 14.32 -4.88 -4.80
CA ASP A 102 14.34 -5.45 -6.13
C ASP A 102 13.42 -4.70 -7.12
N SER A 103 12.78 -3.63 -6.66
CA SER A 103 12.00 -2.75 -7.52
C SER A 103 12.90 -1.74 -8.23
N ASP A 104 12.52 -1.38 -9.45
CA ASP A 104 13.26 -0.38 -10.23
C ASP A 104 13.05 1.04 -9.69
N ARG A 105 11.86 1.30 -9.16
CA ARG A 105 11.48 2.61 -8.61
C ARG A 105 10.72 2.44 -7.32
N ILE A 106 10.97 3.35 -6.39
CA ILE A 106 10.23 3.46 -5.13
C ILE A 106 9.71 4.88 -5.05
N ILE A 107 8.39 5.04 -4.97
CA ILE A 107 7.75 6.36 -4.95
C ILE A 107 6.96 6.49 -3.65
N SER A 108 7.19 7.58 -2.92
CA SER A 108 6.51 7.85 -1.64
C SER A 108 5.41 8.88 -1.80
N PHE A 109 4.34 8.70 -1.06
CA PHE A 109 3.19 9.61 -1.02
C PHE A 109 2.88 9.98 0.42
N ASP A 110 2.93 11.25 0.76
CA ASP A 110 2.60 11.78 2.09
C ASP A 110 1.61 12.94 2.02
#